data_acdc34bff87f1656340fc12ce1008932
#
_entry.id   acdc34bff87f1656340fc12ce1008932
#
_cell.length_a   1.000
_cell.length_b   1.000
_cell.length_c   1.000
_cell.angle_alpha   90.00
_cell.angle_beta   90.00
_cell.angle_gamma   90.00
#
_symmetry.space_group_name_H-M   'P 1'
#
loop_
_entity.id
_entity.type
_entity.pdbx_description
1 polymer ?
#
loop_
_entity_poly.entity_id
_entity_poly.type
_entity_poly.pdbx_seq_one_letter_code
_entity_poly.pdbx_strand_id
1 'polypeptide(L)'
;MTHLPIIHNLQATNLDMAENNIRAIAPQAFSGLPNLDTLDLSKNKLDDESLGQNLVSNLTYLKRLNLDGNQLTRIPALPPSLEELKMNNNKLSTLTPHCLEGLKNLLTLELEENSLHEASVSPLAFRPLERLLYLQLDNNRFRSLPLGLPPSLQELEMNKNLIEEVTHEALRGCIHLRVLDLSHNLLHEQGIDTRAWTHLKSLEALDLSYNQFTSVPMELPRHLRKLTLQHNDISHIPAFVFRHLRRGLQSLRLSHNALSNESIGRASFVGTYRSLGELLLDHNRLGDVPRCVRQFKNLQVLRLDNNQIRLVKQWGVCHPRNPGSTLASVHLENNLLEVERIPPHAFSCLSDAQGLVLYPQQGHS
;
A
#
# COMPACT_ATOMS: atom_id res chain seq x y z
N MET A 1 -16.49 -0.49 33.26
CA MET A 1 -15.57 -1.34 34.05
C MET A 1 -14.17 -0.71 33.99
N THR A 2 -13.59 -0.37 35.13
CA THR A 2 -12.27 0.26 35.18
C THR A 2 -11.14 -0.69 35.59
N HIS A 3 -11.52 -1.82 36.19
CA HIS A 3 -10.60 -2.85 36.66
C HIS A 3 -11.01 -4.20 36.13
N LEU A 4 -10.07 -4.96 35.64
CA LEU A 4 -10.29 -6.34 35.19
C LEU A 4 -9.92 -7.29 36.33
N PRO A 5 -10.88 -8.03 36.90
CA PRO A 5 -10.64 -8.99 37.99
C PRO A 5 -10.05 -10.28 37.45
N ILE A 6 -9.73 -11.20 38.39
CA ILE A 6 -9.33 -12.56 38.03
C ILE A 6 -10.51 -13.29 37.41
N ILE A 7 -10.28 -13.91 36.27
CA ILE A 7 -11.29 -14.66 35.50
C ILE A 7 -10.89 -16.14 35.48
N HIS A 8 -11.83 -17.01 35.75
CA HIS A 8 -11.62 -18.46 35.71
C HIS A 8 -12.51 -19.11 34.67
N ASN A 9 -11.94 -19.72 33.66
CA ASN A 9 -12.62 -20.58 32.72
C ASN A 9 -11.59 -21.42 31.99
N LEU A 10 -11.44 -22.67 32.38
CA LEU A 10 -10.43 -23.58 31.84
C LEU A 10 -10.61 -23.88 30.36
N GLN A 11 -11.82 -23.69 29.82
CA GLN A 11 -12.12 -24.00 28.42
C GLN A 11 -12.12 -22.76 27.53
N ALA A 12 -12.00 -21.56 28.09
CA ALA A 12 -12.03 -20.33 27.30
C ALA A 12 -10.80 -20.26 26.39
N THR A 13 -11.03 -19.99 25.10
CA THR A 13 -9.98 -19.77 24.10
C THR A 13 -9.96 -18.33 23.59
N ASN A 14 -11.03 -17.58 23.83
CA ASN A 14 -11.18 -16.18 23.38
C ASN A 14 -11.75 -15.34 24.50
N LEU A 15 -11.07 -14.24 24.82
CA LEU A 15 -11.54 -13.24 25.75
C LEU A 15 -11.56 -11.88 25.06
N ASP A 16 -12.77 -11.32 24.92
CA ASP A 16 -12.97 -10.00 24.34
C ASP A 16 -13.42 -9.03 25.43
N MET A 17 -12.52 -8.10 25.78
CA MET A 17 -12.75 -7.06 26.77
C MET A 17 -12.58 -5.66 26.16
N ALA A 18 -12.79 -5.53 24.85
CA ALA A 18 -12.65 -4.27 24.14
C ALA A 18 -13.67 -3.23 24.60
N GLU A 19 -13.30 -1.95 24.54
CA GLU A 19 -14.20 -0.80 24.76
C GLU A 19 -14.83 -0.77 26.17
N ASN A 20 -14.05 -1.04 27.23
CA ASN A 20 -14.57 -1.12 28.59
C ASN A 20 -13.99 -0.10 29.58
N ASN A 21 -13.21 0.88 29.11
CA ASN A 21 -12.54 1.86 29.98
C ASN A 21 -11.63 1.25 31.05
N ILE A 22 -11.06 0.08 30.78
CA ILE A 22 -10.18 -0.62 31.73
C ILE A 22 -8.89 0.17 31.90
N ARG A 23 -8.54 0.48 33.15
CA ARG A 23 -7.31 1.17 33.53
C ARG A 23 -6.33 0.27 34.27
N ALA A 24 -6.85 -0.73 34.95
CA ALA A 24 -6.04 -1.64 35.77
C ALA A 24 -6.48 -3.08 35.57
N ILE A 25 -5.51 -3.97 35.60
CA ILE A 25 -5.73 -5.40 35.45
C ILE A 25 -5.11 -6.09 36.68
N ALA A 26 -5.88 -6.97 37.33
CA ALA A 26 -5.36 -7.74 38.45
C ALA A 26 -4.11 -8.52 38.05
N PRO A 27 -3.07 -8.60 38.91
CA PRO A 27 -1.80 -9.25 38.53
C PRO A 27 -1.92 -10.68 38.00
N GLN A 28 -2.97 -11.39 38.41
CA GLN A 28 -3.22 -12.77 37.99
C GLN A 28 -4.54 -12.90 37.24
N ALA A 29 -4.98 -11.83 36.57
CA ALA A 29 -6.29 -11.80 35.89
C ALA A 29 -6.47 -12.96 34.91
N PHE A 30 -5.41 -13.39 34.25
CA PHE A 30 -5.48 -14.42 33.21
C PHE A 30 -4.95 -15.80 33.65
N SER A 31 -4.56 -15.95 34.92
CA SER A 31 -3.99 -17.21 35.44
C SER A 31 -5.00 -18.37 35.38
N GLY A 32 -6.29 -18.05 35.41
CA GLY A 32 -7.39 -19.04 35.30
C GLY A 32 -7.79 -19.35 33.87
N LEU A 33 -7.03 -18.89 32.86
CA LEU A 33 -7.34 -19.03 31.43
C LEU A 33 -6.21 -19.72 30.68
N PRO A 34 -5.89 -21.00 31.01
CA PRO A 34 -4.68 -21.64 30.48
C PRO A 34 -4.71 -21.90 28.98
N ASN A 35 -5.89 -21.95 28.37
CA ASN A 35 -6.08 -22.27 26.96
C ASN A 35 -6.40 -21.05 26.08
N LEU A 36 -6.16 -19.85 26.58
CA LEU A 36 -6.48 -18.63 25.87
C LEU A 36 -5.63 -18.51 24.60
N ASP A 37 -6.30 -18.40 23.45
CA ASP A 37 -5.72 -18.25 22.13
C ASP A 37 -5.77 -16.80 21.66
N THR A 38 -6.89 -16.12 21.92
CA THR A 38 -7.15 -14.75 21.47
C THR A 38 -7.56 -13.87 22.64
N LEU A 39 -6.86 -12.73 22.80
CA LEU A 39 -7.13 -11.74 23.83
C LEU A 39 -7.28 -10.37 23.18
N ASP A 40 -8.46 -9.76 23.35
CA ASP A 40 -8.74 -8.42 22.87
C ASP A 40 -8.95 -7.47 24.05
N LEU A 41 -7.99 -6.56 24.23
CA LEU A 41 -8.01 -5.51 25.26
C LEU A 41 -8.02 -4.12 24.60
N SER A 42 -8.43 -4.04 23.34
CA SER A 42 -8.39 -2.78 22.57
C SER A 42 -9.38 -1.75 23.12
N LYS A 43 -9.08 -0.48 22.83
CA LYS A 43 -9.93 0.66 23.17
C LYS A 43 -10.28 0.73 24.65
N ASN A 44 -9.28 0.56 25.46
CA ASN A 44 -9.34 0.77 26.91
C ASN A 44 -8.43 1.94 27.29
N LYS A 45 -7.99 2.01 28.54
CA LYS A 45 -7.11 3.05 29.03
C LYS A 45 -5.88 2.45 29.71
N LEU A 46 -5.37 1.36 29.12
CA LEU A 46 -4.22 0.65 29.65
C LEU A 46 -2.94 1.43 29.38
N ASP A 47 -2.10 1.55 30.40
CA ASP A 47 -0.74 2.07 30.29
C ASP A 47 0.27 0.95 30.56
N ASP A 48 1.56 1.30 30.56
CA ASP A 48 2.61 0.29 30.74
C ASP A 48 2.51 -0.42 32.10
N GLU A 49 2.09 0.29 33.14
CA GLU A 49 1.92 -0.29 34.48
C GLU A 49 0.75 -1.25 34.54
N SER A 50 -0.34 -0.98 33.78
CA SER A 50 -1.55 -1.81 33.75
C SER A 50 -1.25 -3.24 33.34
N LEU A 51 -0.30 -3.42 32.41
CA LEU A 51 0.05 -4.73 31.88
C LEU A 51 1.13 -5.46 32.69
N GLY A 52 1.72 -4.82 33.69
CA GLY A 52 2.66 -5.43 34.63
C GLY A 52 3.64 -6.44 34.05
N GLN A 53 4.58 -6.88 34.88
CA GLN A 53 5.52 -7.89 34.45
C GLN A 53 4.83 -9.26 34.36
N ASN A 54 5.03 -9.95 33.23
CA ASN A 54 4.58 -11.32 32.99
C ASN A 54 3.08 -11.56 32.98
N LEU A 55 2.24 -10.51 32.93
CA LEU A 55 0.80 -10.67 32.88
C LEU A 55 0.36 -11.46 31.64
N VAL A 56 0.89 -11.11 30.47
CA VAL A 56 0.54 -11.75 29.20
C VAL A 56 1.56 -12.82 28.82
N SER A 57 2.81 -12.64 29.19
CA SER A 57 3.91 -13.54 28.78
C SER A 57 3.75 -14.96 29.30
N ASN A 58 2.94 -15.18 30.34
CA ASN A 58 2.65 -16.51 30.88
C ASN A 58 1.52 -17.25 30.14
N LEU A 59 0.87 -16.59 29.18
CA LEU A 59 -0.18 -17.21 28.36
C LEU A 59 0.48 -17.98 27.21
N THR A 60 0.88 -19.22 27.49
CA THR A 60 1.72 -20.01 26.57
C THR A 60 1.05 -20.46 25.28
N TYR A 61 -0.26 -20.37 25.19
CA TYR A 61 -1.03 -20.70 23.98
C TYR A 61 -1.56 -19.49 23.25
N LEU A 62 -1.28 -18.28 23.74
CA LEU A 62 -1.80 -17.05 23.14
C LEU A 62 -1.19 -16.84 21.74
N LYS A 63 -2.07 -16.70 20.74
CA LYS A 63 -1.68 -16.46 19.35
C LYS A 63 -2.02 -15.06 18.86
N ARG A 64 -3.08 -14.46 19.37
CA ARG A 64 -3.55 -13.14 18.93
C ARG A 64 -3.79 -12.23 20.11
N LEU A 65 -3.11 -11.09 20.09
CA LEU A 65 -3.27 -10.06 21.11
C LEU A 65 -3.56 -8.73 20.45
N ASN A 66 -4.69 -8.12 20.83
CA ASN A 66 -5.07 -6.80 20.37
C ASN A 66 -5.03 -5.80 21.52
N LEU A 67 -4.12 -4.84 21.43
CA LEU A 67 -3.91 -3.75 22.38
C LEU A 67 -4.15 -2.38 21.73
N ASP A 68 -4.85 -2.33 20.60
CA ASP A 68 -5.13 -1.07 19.90
C ASP A 68 -5.83 -0.06 20.80
N GLY A 69 -5.56 1.23 20.59
CA GLY A 69 -6.30 2.29 21.24
C GLY A 69 -6.13 2.37 22.74
N ASN A 70 -4.94 2.12 23.24
CA ASN A 70 -4.58 2.28 24.64
C ASN A 70 -3.56 3.42 24.83
N GLN A 71 -2.80 3.43 25.89
CA GLN A 71 -1.83 4.46 26.23
C GLN A 71 -0.44 3.89 26.46
N LEU A 72 -0.11 2.81 25.76
CA LEU A 72 1.17 2.13 25.92
C LEU A 72 2.28 2.92 25.26
N THR A 73 3.41 3.07 25.99
CA THR A 73 4.61 3.73 25.46
C THR A 73 5.69 2.75 25.04
N ARG A 74 5.53 1.48 25.38
CA ARG A 74 6.48 0.42 25.03
C ARG A 74 5.73 -0.90 24.84
N ILE A 75 6.38 -1.83 24.16
CA ILE A 75 5.84 -3.17 23.96
C ILE A 75 6.00 -3.96 25.25
N PRO A 76 4.92 -4.56 25.78
CA PRO A 76 5.01 -5.36 27.00
C PRO A 76 5.71 -6.69 26.75
N ALA A 77 6.07 -7.41 27.81
CA ALA A 77 6.58 -8.77 27.70
C ALA A 77 5.49 -9.67 27.12
N LEU A 78 5.83 -10.47 26.12
CA LEU A 78 4.89 -11.25 25.32
C LEU A 78 5.31 -12.73 25.25
N PRO A 79 4.33 -13.65 25.08
CA PRO A 79 4.66 -15.08 24.98
C PRO A 79 5.22 -15.43 23.59
N PRO A 80 6.14 -16.39 23.52
CA PRO A 80 6.73 -16.80 22.23
C PRO A 80 5.73 -17.44 21.25
N SER A 81 4.57 -17.86 21.74
CA SER A 81 3.50 -18.45 20.92
C SER A 81 2.81 -17.43 20.01
N LEU A 82 3.00 -16.12 20.26
CA LEU A 82 2.26 -15.06 19.60
C LEU A 82 2.49 -15.05 18.09
N GLU A 83 1.39 -14.99 17.32
CA GLU A 83 1.42 -14.93 15.86
C GLU A 83 0.94 -13.57 15.33
N GLU A 84 0.07 -12.87 16.07
CA GLU A 84 -0.46 -11.57 15.70
C GLU A 84 -0.44 -10.62 16.89
N LEU A 85 0.20 -9.46 16.70
CA LEU A 85 0.23 -8.38 17.69
C LEU A 85 -0.28 -7.09 17.05
N LYS A 86 -1.32 -6.50 17.64
CA LYS A 86 -1.86 -5.21 17.25
C LYS A 86 -1.69 -4.23 18.39
N MET A 87 -0.93 -3.17 18.13
CA MET A 87 -0.71 -2.06 19.07
C MET A 87 -0.90 -0.72 18.36
N ASN A 88 -1.88 -0.65 17.46
CA ASN A 88 -2.21 0.59 16.75
C ASN A 88 -2.78 1.63 17.73
N ASN A 89 -2.59 2.90 17.40
CA ASN A 89 -3.12 4.01 18.19
C ASN A 89 -2.75 3.90 19.69
N ASN A 90 -1.47 3.82 19.93
CA ASN A 90 -0.89 3.91 21.28
C ASN A 90 0.06 5.11 21.31
N LYS A 91 1.03 5.11 22.21
CA LYS A 91 2.00 6.19 22.38
C LYS A 91 3.44 5.70 22.26
N LEU A 92 3.64 4.68 21.40
CA LEU A 92 4.99 4.16 21.16
C LEU A 92 5.82 5.22 20.46
N SER A 93 6.97 5.55 21.04
CA SER A 93 7.92 6.50 20.46
C SER A 93 9.24 5.85 20.08
N THR A 94 9.55 4.70 20.65
CA THR A 94 10.80 3.97 20.42
C THR A 94 10.56 2.48 20.32
N LEU A 95 11.44 1.81 19.57
CA LEU A 95 11.55 0.35 19.57
C LEU A 95 13.00 0.01 19.91
N THR A 96 13.22 -0.54 21.10
CA THR A 96 14.54 -0.92 21.62
C THR A 96 15.02 -2.22 20.98
N PRO A 97 16.34 -2.54 21.07
CA PRO A 97 16.87 -3.75 20.43
C PRO A 97 16.22 -5.07 20.86
N HIS A 98 15.72 -5.13 22.10
CA HIS A 98 15.18 -6.37 22.67
C HIS A 98 13.66 -6.35 22.88
N CYS A 99 12.96 -5.35 22.36
CA CYS A 99 11.53 -5.18 22.63
C CYS A 99 10.65 -6.30 22.07
N LEU A 100 11.13 -7.03 21.06
CA LEU A 100 10.38 -8.13 20.41
C LEU A 100 11.11 -9.47 20.55
N GLU A 101 11.99 -9.56 21.53
CA GLU A 101 12.81 -10.75 21.75
C GLU A 101 11.95 -12.00 21.99
N GLY A 102 12.34 -13.11 21.39
CA GLY A 102 11.66 -14.38 21.53
C GLY A 102 10.44 -14.59 20.65
N LEU A 103 9.99 -13.57 19.90
CA LEU A 103 8.76 -13.66 19.09
C LEU A 103 9.01 -14.30 17.73
N LYS A 104 9.51 -15.53 17.71
CA LYS A 104 9.89 -16.26 16.51
C LYS A 104 8.70 -16.66 15.64
N ASN A 105 7.50 -16.71 16.20
CA ASN A 105 6.31 -17.15 15.51
C ASN A 105 5.43 -16.00 15.02
N LEU A 106 5.83 -14.76 15.29
CA LEU A 106 5.03 -13.59 14.91
C LEU A 106 4.94 -13.47 13.40
N LEU A 107 3.72 -13.41 12.88
CA LEU A 107 3.41 -13.30 11.44
C LEU A 107 2.95 -11.89 11.08
N THR A 108 2.22 -11.23 11.99
CA THR A 108 1.62 -9.92 11.78
C THR A 108 1.94 -8.99 12.93
N LEU A 109 2.47 -7.80 12.61
CA LEU A 109 2.76 -6.75 13.59
C LEU A 109 2.17 -5.44 13.08
N GLU A 110 1.25 -4.87 13.85
CA GLU A 110 0.60 -3.60 13.51
C GLU A 110 0.92 -2.55 14.56
N LEU A 111 1.54 -1.47 14.12
CA LEU A 111 1.99 -0.36 14.94
C LEU A 111 1.56 0.99 14.35
N GLU A 112 0.40 1.03 13.68
CA GLU A 112 -0.14 2.23 13.07
C GLU A 112 -0.45 3.29 14.14
N GLU A 113 -0.34 4.56 13.75
CA GLU A 113 -0.75 5.68 14.60
C GLU A 113 -0.06 5.69 15.96
N ASN A 114 1.26 5.64 15.91
CA ASN A 114 2.15 5.84 17.05
C ASN A 114 3.06 7.05 16.77
N SER A 115 4.19 7.15 17.43
CA SER A 115 5.13 8.27 17.27
C SER A 115 6.54 7.79 16.91
N LEU A 116 6.60 6.69 16.16
CA LEU A 116 7.87 6.07 15.75
C LEU A 116 8.52 6.86 14.61
N HIS A 117 9.84 6.89 14.61
CA HIS A 117 10.64 7.43 13.52
C HIS A 117 11.92 6.61 13.34
N GLU A 118 12.62 6.82 12.23
CA GLU A 118 13.80 6.01 11.87
C GLU A 118 14.89 6.02 12.92
N ALA A 119 15.10 7.15 13.59
CA ALA A 119 16.13 7.26 14.63
C ALA A 119 15.73 6.62 15.96
N SER A 120 14.43 6.40 16.20
CA SER A 120 13.92 5.82 17.44
C SER A 120 13.67 4.32 17.35
N VAL A 121 13.78 3.74 16.15
CA VAL A 121 13.64 2.30 15.93
C VAL A 121 15.03 1.70 15.78
N SER A 122 15.42 0.85 16.72
CA SER A 122 16.72 0.18 16.65
C SER A 122 16.81 -0.69 15.40
N PRO A 123 17.97 -0.71 14.72
CA PRO A 123 18.18 -1.64 13.61
C PRO A 123 18.09 -3.11 14.01
N LEU A 124 18.13 -3.40 15.31
CA LEU A 124 18.03 -4.76 15.84
C LEU A 124 16.63 -5.10 16.35
N ALA A 125 15.68 -4.14 16.32
CA ALA A 125 14.36 -4.32 16.91
C ALA A 125 13.56 -5.45 16.23
N PHE A 126 13.64 -5.56 14.89
CA PHE A 126 12.89 -6.56 14.13
C PHE A 126 13.66 -7.87 13.90
N ARG A 127 14.92 -7.93 14.36
CA ARG A 127 15.78 -9.10 14.12
C ARG A 127 15.23 -10.42 14.64
N PRO A 128 14.54 -10.48 15.81
CA PRO A 128 13.96 -11.74 16.29
C PRO A 128 12.80 -12.27 15.43
N LEU A 129 12.21 -11.45 14.58
CA LEU A 129 10.98 -11.77 13.87
C LEU A 129 11.26 -12.58 12.59
N GLU A 130 11.67 -13.84 12.76
CA GLU A 130 12.13 -14.71 11.69
C GLU A 130 11.02 -15.11 10.69
N ARG A 131 9.74 -14.99 11.10
CA ARG A 131 8.58 -15.40 10.32
C ARG A 131 7.64 -14.25 9.99
N LEU A 132 8.01 -13.00 10.29
CA LEU A 132 7.11 -11.87 10.06
C LEU A 132 6.79 -11.72 8.57
N LEU A 133 5.50 -11.69 8.24
CA LEU A 133 5.01 -11.54 6.87
C LEU A 133 4.44 -10.13 6.62
N TYR A 134 3.81 -9.53 7.61
CA TYR A 134 3.12 -8.25 7.48
C TYR A 134 3.57 -7.30 8.59
N LEU A 135 4.00 -6.09 8.19
CA LEU A 135 4.38 -5.03 9.12
C LEU A 135 3.67 -3.74 8.72
N GLN A 136 2.87 -3.19 9.65
CA GLN A 136 2.15 -1.95 9.44
C GLN A 136 2.73 -0.85 10.34
N LEU A 137 3.25 0.19 9.70
CA LEU A 137 3.85 1.36 10.37
C LEU A 137 3.23 2.67 9.86
N ASP A 138 1.99 2.62 9.39
CA ASP A 138 1.27 3.78 8.90
C ASP A 138 1.07 4.84 9.99
N ASN A 139 0.91 6.10 9.60
CA ASN A 139 0.63 7.19 10.53
C ASN A 139 1.64 7.27 11.69
N ASN A 140 2.91 7.17 11.37
CA ASN A 140 3.99 7.44 12.31
C ASN A 140 4.74 8.69 11.83
N ARG A 141 6.00 8.86 12.21
CA ARG A 141 6.81 10.04 11.90
C ARG A 141 8.10 9.70 11.16
N PHE A 142 8.11 8.61 10.40
CA PHE A 142 9.28 8.21 9.63
C PHE A 142 9.58 9.21 8.52
N ARG A 143 10.84 9.62 8.41
CA ARG A 143 11.35 10.42 7.29
C ARG A 143 12.07 9.54 6.26
N SER A 144 12.47 8.36 6.68
CA SER A 144 13.02 7.30 5.85
C SER A 144 12.56 5.96 6.39
N LEU A 145 12.77 4.88 5.64
CA LEU A 145 12.41 3.55 6.10
C LEU A 145 13.31 3.11 7.26
N PRO A 146 12.78 2.35 8.23
CA PRO A 146 13.62 1.80 9.30
C PRO A 146 14.63 0.81 8.75
N LEU A 147 15.79 0.74 9.38
CA LEU A 147 16.80 -0.25 9.06
C LEU A 147 16.50 -1.57 9.80
N GLY A 148 17.03 -2.67 9.30
CA GLY A 148 16.89 -3.97 9.95
C GLY A 148 15.55 -4.65 9.75
N LEU A 149 14.85 -4.35 8.66
CA LEU A 149 13.60 -5.05 8.32
C LEU A 149 13.85 -6.54 8.12
N PRO A 150 12.92 -7.41 8.61
CA PRO A 150 13.16 -8.85 8.54
C PRO A 150 13.08 -9.38 7.10
N PRO A 151 13.99 -10.31 6.72
CA PRO A 151 14.01 -10.86 5.36
C PRO A 151 12.75 -11.64 4.96
N SER A 152 12.00 -12.14 5.93
CA SER A 152 10.75 -12.87 5.69
C SER A 152 9.60 -11.98 5.23
N LEU A 153 9.73 -10.66 5.38
CA LEU A 153 8.64 -9.71 5.15
C LEU A 153 8.10 -9.78 3.73
N GLN A 154 6.77 -9.88 3.59
CA GLN A 154 6.07 -9.89 2.31
C GLN A 154 5.29 -8.62 2.04
N GLU A 155 4.80 -7.95 3.07
CA GLU A 155 4.06 -6.70 2.91
C GLU A 155 4.50 -5.67 3.96
N LEU A 156 4.84 -4.48 3.49
CA LEU A 156 5.24 -3.35 4.32
C LEU A 156 4.31 -2.16 4.03
N GLU A 157 3.62 -1.70 5.06
CA GLU A 157 2.72 -0.55 5.00
C GLU A 157 3.35 0.63 5.74
N MET A 158 3.63 1.69 5.00
CA MET A 158 4.29 2.89 5.53
C MET A 158 3.59 4.17 5.06
N ASN A 159 2.26 4.12 4.80
CA ASN A 159 1.57 5.31 4.34
C ASN A 159 1.40 6.35 5.46
N LYS A 160 1.16 7.58 5.07
CA LYS A 160 0.94 8.70 6.01
C LYS A 160 2.07 8.87 7.03
N ASN A 161 3.29 8.84 6.53
CA ASN A 161 4.47 9.22 7.27
C ASN A 161 5.02 10.54 6.69
N LEU A 162 6.30 10.82 6.89
CA LEU A 162 6.99 12.00 6.39
C LEU A 162 8.17 11.62 5.50
N ILE A 163 8.06 10.49 4.82
CA ILE A 163 9.18 9.88 4.08
C ILE A 163 9.56 10.78 2.91
N GLU A 164 10.82 11.24 2.92
CA GLU A 164 11.42 12.08 1.90
C GLU A 164 12.41 11.30 1.03
N GLU A 165 12.90 10.18 1.52
CA GLU A 165 13.91 9.40 0.81
C GLU A 165 13.73 7.90 1.02
N VAL A 166 14.18 7.13 0.03
CA VAL A 166 14.33 5.68 0.13
C VAL A 166 15.77 5.36 -0.20
N THR A 167 16.50 4.87 0.79
CA THR A 167 17.91 4.56 0.66
C THR A 167 18.12 3.15 0.09
N HIS A 168 19.27 2.92 -0.47
CA HIS A 168 19.69 1.62 -0.97
C HIS A 168 19.71 0.53 0.13
N GLU A 169 20.06 0.92 1.36
CA GLU A 169 20.27 -0.03 2.46
C GLU A 169 18.96 -0.50 3.10
N ALA A 170 17.95 0.35 3.14
CA ALA A 170 16.73 0.07 3.90
C ALA A 170 16.01 -1.21 3.47
N LEU A 171 15.99 -1.47 2.16
CA LEU A 171 15.28 -2.61 1.58
C LEU A 171 16.21 -3.74 1.09
N ARG A 172 17.49 -3.64 1.40
CA ARG A 172 18.52 -4.55 0.88
C ARG A 172 18.25 -6.02 1.18
N GLY A 173 17.73 -6.34 2.36
CA GLY A 173 17.45 -7.72 2.77
C GLY A 173 16.04 -8.20 2.45
N CYS A 174 15.18 -7.35 1.88
CA CYS A 174 13.75 -7.64 1.72
C CYS A 174 13.46 -8.40 0.42
N ILE A 175 14.11 -9.53 0.22
CA ILE A 175 14.04 -10.32 -1.02
C ILE A 175 12.67 -10.96 -1.26
N HIS A 176 11.84 -11.10 -0.22
CA HIS A 176 10.51 -11.69 -0.31
C HIS A 176 9.38 -10.65 -0.31
N LEU A 177 9.72 -9.37 -0.27
CA LEU A 177 8.71 -8.30 -0.23
C LEU A 177 7.91 -8.29 -1.54
N ARG A 178 6.59 -8.38 -1.43
CA ARG A 178 5.65 -8.43 -2.56
C ARG A 178 4.84 -7.15 -2.69
N VAL A 179 4.52 -6.51 -1.57
CA VAL A 179 3.69 -5.30 -1.53
C VAL A 179 4.40 -4.25 -0.68
N LEU A 180 4.57 -3.05 -1.24
CA LEU A 180 5.15 -1.91 -0.54
C LEU A 180 4.24 -0.71 -0.74
N ASP A 181 3.69 -0.19 0.38
CA ASP A 181 2.87 1.01 0.37
C ASP A 181 3.66 2.17 0.98
N LEU A 182 3.99 3.14 0.13
CA LEU A 182 4.67 4.39 0.49
C LEU A 182 3.79 5.61 0.14
N SER A 183 2.48 5.40 0.03
CA SER A 183 1.55 6.48 -0.29
C SER A 183 1.47 7.51 0.84
N HIS A 184 0.98 8.71 0.52
CA HIS A 184 0.82 9.79 1.49
C HIS A 184 2.11 10.11 2.25
N ASN A 185 3.18 10.34 1.51
CA ASN A 185 4.48 10.75 2.04
C ASN A 185 4.97 12.01 1.31
N LEU A 186 6.26 12.28 1.37
CA LEU A 186 6.87 13.47 0.78
C LEU A 186 7.92 13.08 -0.28
N LEU A 187 7.73 11.93 -0.91
CA LEU A 187 8.67 11.39 -1.90
C LEU A 187 8.62 12.16 -3.21
N HIS A 188 9.77 12.33 -3.80
CA HIS A 188 9.95 12.78 -5.17
C HIS A 188 11.05 11.94 -5.83
N GLU A 189 11.19 12.05 -7.14
CA GLU A 189 12.11 11.15 -7.88
C GLU A 189 13.55 11.25 -7.41
N GLN A 190 14.03 12.43 -6.99
CA GLN A 190 15.40 12.61 -6.49
C GLN A 190 15.61 12.02 -5.09
N GLY A 191 14.53 11.76 -4.35
CA GLY A 191 14.62 11.18 -3.00
C GLY A 191 14.77 9.66 -3.02
N ILE A 192 14.68 9.03 -4.18
CA ILE A 192 14.82 7.59 -4.30
C ILE A 192 16.20 7.27 -4.85
N ASP A 193 17.00 6.53 -4.07
CA ASP A 193 18.31 6.05 -4.53
C ASP A 193 18.12 5.19 -5.78
N THR A 194 18.98 5.36 -6.77
CA THR A 194 18.91 4.60 -8.03
C THR A 194 18.97 3.10 -7.83
N ARG A 195 19.51 2.63 -6.71
CA ARG A 195 19.59 1.21 -6.35
C ARG A 195 18.62 0.80 -5.24
N ALA A 196 17.66 1.68 -4.91
CA ALA A 196 16.70 1.40 -3.82
C ALA A 196 15.91 0.11 -4.03
N TRP A 197 15.58 -0.20 -5.28
CA TRP A 197 14.74 -1.34 -5.64
C TRP A 197 15.53 -2.58 -6.12
N THR A 198 16.85 -2.50 -6.20
CA THR A 198 17.70 -3.53 -6.83
C THR A 198 17.51 -4.91 -6.22
N HIS A 199 17.29 -4.98 -4.92
CA HIS A 199 17.17 -6.25 -4.19
C HIS A 199 15.74 -6.76 -4.05
N LEU A 200 14.75 -5.99 -4.52
CA LEU A 200 13.35 -6.35 -4.42
C LEU A 200 12.93 -7.29 -5.56
N LYS A 201 13.39 -8.52 -5.50
CA LYS A 201 13.19 -9.52 -6.55
C LYS A 201 11.76 -10.04 -6.65
N SER A 202 10.96 -9.84 -5.61
CA SER A 202 9.60 -10.36 -5.52
C SER A 202 8.53 -9.27 -5.51
N LEU A 203 8.92 -7.99 -5.57
CA LEU A 203 7.93 -6.90 -5.45
C LEU A 203 7.00 -6.87 -6.65
N GLU A 204 5.71 -7.00 -6.39
CA GLU A 204 4.65 -7.02 -7.39
C GLU A 204 3.82 -5.74 -7.39
N ALA A 205 3.61 -5.12 -6.23
CA ALA A 205 2.79 -3.93 -6.09
C ALA A 205 3.53 -2.84 -5.33
N LEU A 206 3.60 -1.65 -5.93
CA LEU A 206 4.23 -0.47 -5.35
C LEU A 206 3.24 0.69 -5.41
N ASP A 207 2.87 1.21 -4.23
CA ASP A 207 1.99 2.37 -4.13
C ASP A 207 2.81 3.60 -3.73
N LEU A 208 2.91 4.55 -4.66
CA LEU A 208 3.60 5.83 -4.49
C LEU A 208 2.62 6.99 -4.65
N SER A 209 1.31 6.75 -4.50
CA SER A 209 0.29 7.78 -4.63
C SER A 209 0.40 8.82 -3.51
N TYR A 210 -0.16 10.00 -3.75
CA TYR A 210 -0.15 11.10 -2.78
C TYR A 210 1.26 11.44 -2.28
N ASN A 211 2.17 11.60 -3.22
CA ASN A 211 3.53 12.07 -2.99
C ASN A 211 3.80 13.33 -3.83
N GLN A 212 5.04 13.64 -4.11
CA GLN A 212 5.46 14.85 -4.82
C GLN A 212 6.24 14.54 -6.10
N PHE A 213 5.96 13.41 -6.73
CA PHE A 213 6.61 13.06 -7.99
C PHE A 213 6.17 14.01 -9.10
N THR A 214 7.13 14.45 -9.90
CA THR A 214 6.88 15.23 -11.12
C THR A 214 7.12 14.40 -12.38
N SER A 215 7.70 13.23 -12.23
CA SER A 215 7.97 12.26 -13.27
C SER A 215 7.78 10.86 -12.74
N VAL A 216 7.42 9.92 -13.60
CA VAL A 216 7.41 8.50 -13.24
C VAL A 216 8.86 8.12 -12.90
N PRO A 217 9.13 7.53 -11.73
CA PRO A 217 10.49 7.21 -11.33
C PRO A 217 11.13 6.13 -12.20
N MET A 218 12.43 6.30 -12.42
CA MET A 218 13.24 5.34 -13.18
C MET A 218 13.66 4.15 -12.29
N GLU A 219 14.23 3.13 -12.88
CA GLU A 219 14.80 1.97 -12.18
C GLU A 219 13.79 1.23 -11.29
N LEU A 220 12.54 1.10 -11.76
CA LEU A 220 11.49 0.40 -11.03
C LEU A 220 11.84 -1.09 -10.80
N PRO A 221 11.28 -1.74 -9.76
CA PRO A 221 11.53 -3.16 -9.49
C PRO A 221 11.15 -4.04 -10.69
N ARG A 222 12.04 -4.99 -11.04
CA ARG A 222 11.93 -5.76 -12.29
C ARG A 222 10.68 -6.61 -12.43
N HIS A 223 10.09 -7.05 -11.32
CA HIS A 223 8.93 -7.93 -11.34
C HIS A 223 7.63 -7.20 -11.01
N LEU A 224 7.67 -5.86 -11.07
CA LEU A 224 6.52 -5.03 -10.74
C LEU A 224 5.36 -5.32 -11.69
N ARG A 225 4.16 -5.53 -11.13
CA ARG A 225 2.93 -5.75 -11.86
C ARG A 225 1.93 -4.61 -11.72
N LYS A 226 1.92 -3.94 -10.57
CA LYS A 226 1.02 -2.84 -10.28
C LYS A 226 1.80 -1.65 -9.75
N LEU A 227 1.65 -0.51 -10.41
CA LEU A 227 2.23 0.76 -10.00
C LEU A 227 1.13 1.79 -9.82
N THR A 228 1.01 2.34 -8.63
CA THR A 228 0.04 3.38 -8.29
C THR A 228 0.78 4.68 -8.03
N LEU A 229 0.50 5.69 -8.87
CA LEU A 229 1.13 7.02 -8.82
C LEU A 229 0.10 8.14 -8.84
N GLN A 230 -1.16 7.85 -8.49
CA GLN A 230 -2.21 8.87 -8.48
C GLN A 230 -1.95 9.96 -7.45
N HIS A 231 -2.52 11.14 -7.69
CA HIS A 231 -2.36 12.30 -6.81
C HIS A 231 -0.90 12.68 -6.54
N ASN A 232 -0.15 12.86 -7.61
CA ASN A 232 1.17 13.48 -7.62
C ASN A 232 1.09 14.73 -8.53
N ASP A 233 2.22 15.21 -9.00
CA ASP A 233 2.30 16.31 -9.96
C ASP A 233 3.00 15.85 -11.24
N ILE A 234 2.75 14.61 -11.65
CA ILE A 234 3.47 14.00 -12.77
C ILE A 234 3.07 14.67 -14.07
N SER A 235 4.06 15.25 -14.74
CA SER A 235 3.92 15.87 -16.06
C SER A 235 4.76 15.16 -17.13
N HIS A 236 5.46 14.09 -16.78
CA HIS A 236 6.38 13.41 -17.68
C HIS A 236 6.44 11.91 -17.41
N ILE A 237 6.32 11.13 -18.47
CA ILE A 237 6.57 9.68 -18.46
C ILE A 237 7.82 9.44 -19.28
N PRO A 238 8.98 9.16 -18.63
CA PRO A 238 10.25 9.02 -19.36
C PRO A 238 10.22 7.89 -20.39
N ALA A 239 10.98 8.06 -21.47
CA ALA A 239 11.17 7.02 -22.46
C ALA A 239 11.74 5.76 -21.81
N PHE A 240 11.19 4.60 -22.17
CA PHE A 240 11.65 3.30 -21.72
C PHE A 240 11.60 3.05 -20.22
N VAL A 241 10.83 3.85 -19.48
CA VAL A 241 10.73 3.72 -18.00
C VAL A 241 10.20 2.35 -17.58
N PHE A 242 9.39 1.67 -18.41
CA PHE A 242 8.82 0.35 -18.13
C PHE A 242 9.51 -0.79 -18.91
N ARG A 243 10.51 -0.49 -19.74
CA ARG A 243 11.07 -1.46 -20.67
C ARG A 243 11.67 -2.70 -20.00
N HIS A 244 12.30 -2.53 -18.85
CA HIS A 244 13.01 -3.58 -18.14
C HIS A 244 12.12 -4.45 -17.26
N LEU A 245 10.83 -4.16 -17.19
CA LEU A 245 9.90 -4.91 -16.33
C LEU A 245 9.62 -6.28 -16.95
N ARG A 246 10.12 -7.32 -16.31
CA ARG A 246 9.91 -8.71 -16.73
C ARG A 246 8.45 -9.08 -16.55
N ARG A 247 7.88 -9.86 -17.44
CA ARG A 247 6.46 -10.22 -17.48
C ARG A 247 5.53 -9.03 -17.71
N GLY A 248 6.05 -7.81 -17.68
CA GLY A 248 5.33 -6.59 -17.97
C GLY A 248 4.39 -6.10 -16.87
N LEU A 249 4.13 -4.80 -16.91
CA LEU A 249 3.21 -4.15 -15.97
C LEU A 249 1.76 -4.48 -16.35
N GLN A 250 0.92 -4.81 -15.36
CA GLN A 250 -0.48 -5.16 -15.55
C GLN A 250 -1.44 -4.01 -15.21
N SER A 251 -1.08 -3.16 -14.24
CA SER A 251 -1.89 -2.02 -13.82
C SER A 251 -1.02 -0.80 -13.61
N LEU A 252 -1.41 0.31 -14.24
CA LEU A 252 -0.76 1.60 -14.08
C LEU A 252 -1.81 2.66 -13.77
N ARG A 253 -1.75 3.23 -12.57
CA ARG A 253 -2.69 4.24 -12.11
C ARG A 253 -2.00 5.59 -12.00
N LEU A 254 -2.37 6.49 -12.90
CA LEU A 254 -1.82 7.84 -13.00
C LEU A 254 -2.91 8.92 -12.87
N SER A 255 -4.03 8.58 -12.24
CA SER A 255 -5.13 9.52 -12.00
C SER A 255 -4.67 10.73 -11.20
N HIS A 256 -5.30 11.89 -11.43
CA HIS A 256 -5.02 13.12 -10.69
C HIS A 256 -3.54 13.52 -10.73
N ASN A 257 -3.02 13.71 -11.93
CA ASN A 257 -1.68 14.22 -12.18
C ASN A 257 -1.75 15.43 -13.13
N ALA A 258 -0.65 15.77 -13.75
CA ALA A 258 -0.54 16.91 -14.66
C ALA A 258 -0.11 16.48 -16.07
N LEU A 259 -0.52 15.28 -16.49
CA LEU A 259 -0.15 14.75 -17.81
C LEU A 259 -0.87 15.48 -18.94
N SER A 260 -0.11 15.95 -19.91
CA SER A 260 -0.61 16.44 -21.19
C SER A 260 -0.17 15.48 -22.30
N ASN A 261 -0.53 15.74 -23.54
CA ASN A 261 -0.11 14.89 -24.64
C ASN A 261 1.41 14.92 -24.87
N GLU A 262 2.04 16.03 -24.57
CA GLU A 262 3.51 16.15 -24.63
C GLU A 262 4.23 15.34 -23.55
N SER A 263 3.53 15.00 -22.47
CA SER A 263 4.07 14.20 -21.36
C SER A 263 4.33 12.75 -21.77
N ILE A 264 3.61 12.27 -22.81
CA ILE A 264 3.64 10.89 -23.26
C ILE A 264 4.35 10.84 -24.61
N GLY A 265 5.62 10.40 -24.61
CA GLY A 265 6.40 10.21 -25.81
C GLY A 265 6.13 8.86 -26.48
N ARG A 266 6.75 8.66 -27.65
CA ARG A 266 6.61 7.40 -28.41
C ARG A 266 7.11 6.18 -27.63
N ALA A 267 8.13 6.37 -26.80
CA ALA A 267 8.77 5.29 -26.07
C ALA A 267 8.33 5.21 -24.60
N SER A 268 7.39 6.04 -24.17
CA SER A 268 6.95 6.07 -22.76
C SER A 268 6.36 4.75 -22.28
N PHE A 269 5.59 4.06 -23.13
CA PHE A 269 4.92 2.80 -22.77
C PHE A 269 5.57 1.55 -23.37
N VAL A 270 6.76 1.67 -23.94
CA VAL A 270 7.48 0.50 -24.45
C VAL A 270 7.69 -0.52 -23.34
N GLY A 271 7.33 -1.77 -23.62
CA GLY A 271 7.39 -2.87 -22.66
C GLY A 271 6.05 -3.18 -21.97
N THR A 272 5.00 -2.36 -22.19
CA THR A 272 3.70 -2.56 -21.54
C THR A 272 2.59 -3.04 -22.49
N TYR A 273 2.78 -2.94 -23.79
CA TYR A 273 1.70 -3.13 -24.77
C TYR A 273 1.05 -4.51 -24.76
N ARG A 274 1.77 -5.54 -24.33
CA ARG A 274 1.24 -6.92 -24.25
C ARG A 274 0.67 -7.26 -22.88
N SER A 275 1.09 -6.55 -21.84
CA SER A 275 0.80 -6.93 -20.46
C SER A 275 -0.23 -6.04 -19.77
N LEU A 276 -0.31 -4.75 -20.14
CA LEU A 276 -1.12 -3.79 -19.42
C LEU A 276 -2.62 -4.10 -19.62
N GLY A 277 -3.31 -4.30 -18.49
CA GLY A 277 -4.75 -4.57 -18.44
C GLY A 277 -5.56 -3.38 -17.92
N GLU A 278 -4.96 -2.52 -17.12
CA GLU A 278 -5.60 -1.35 -16.54
C GLU A 278 -4.72 -0.12 -16.71
N LEU A 279 -5.27 0.93 -17.32
CA LEU A 279 -4.58 2.21 -17.48
C LEU A 279 -5.52 3.33 -17.06
N LEU A 280 -5.18 4.01 -15.95
CA LEU A 280 -5.94 5.13 -15.42
C LEU A 280 -5.20 6.44 -15.68
N LEU A 281 -5.74 7.24 -16.60
CA LEU A 281 -5.22 8.56 -16.98
C LEU A 281 -6.26 9.66 -16.74
N ASP A 282 -7.28 9.39 -15.96
CA ASP A 282 -8.32 10.35 -15.62
C ASP A 282 -7.78 11.49 -14.75
N HIS A 283 -8.50 12.62 -14.76
CA HIS A 283 -8.13 13.81 -13.97
C HIS A 283 -6.71 14.27 -14.27
N ASN A 284 -6.39 14.40 -15.56
CA ASN A 284 -5.14 14.96 -16.06
C ASN A 284 -5.44 16.14 -16.99
N ARG A 285 -4.53 16.47 -17.88
CA ARG A 285 -4.64 17.60 -18.81
C ARG A 285 -4.52 17.18 -20.27
N LEU A 286 -4.98 15.96 -20.58
CA LEU A 286 -4.90 15.43 -21.93
C LEU A 286 -5.89 16.19 -22.85
N GLY A 287 -5.38 16.66 -23.98
CA GLY A 287 -6.19 17.30 -25.03
C GLY A 287 -6.66 16.34 -26.10
N ASP A 288 -6.04 15.17 -26.18
CA ASP A 288 -6.37 14.10 -27.13
C ASP A 288 -6.24 12.75 -26.44
N VAL A 289 -6.89 11.73 -27.02
CA VAL A 289 -6.60 10.35 -26.66
C VAL A 289 -5.14 10.06 -27.04
N PRO A 290 -4.30 9.59 -26.11
CA PRO A 290 -2.90 9.34 -26.44
C PRO A 290 -2.75 8.34 -27.61
N ARG A 291 -1.82 8.62 -28.53
CA ARG A 291 -1.63 7.81 -29.74
C ARG A 291 -1.29 6.35 -29.45
N CYS A 292 -0.68 6.08 -28.32
CA CYS A 292 -0.28 4.73 -27.91
C CYS A 292 -1.44 3.84 -27.49
N VAL A 293 -2.61 4.41 -27.16
CA VAL A 293 -3.76 3.65 -26.61
C VAL A 293 -4.14 2.47 -27.51
N ARG A 294 -4.23 2.65 -28.82
CA ARG A 294 -4.62 1.58 -29.74
C ARG A 294 -3.60 0.43 -29.85
N GLN A 295 -2.40 0.62 -29.32
CA GLN A 295 -1.35 -0.39 -29.37
C GLN A 295 -1.42 -1.41 -28.25
N PHE A 296 -2.18 -1.14 -27.20
CA PHE A 296 -2.36 -2.09 -26.11
C PHE A 296 -3.21 -3.29 -26.56
N LYS A 297 -2.65 -4.49 -26.39
CA LYS A 297 -3.30 -5.72 -26.89
C LYS A 297 -4.22 -6.39 -25.89
N ASN A 298 -3.99 -6.16 -24.59
CA ASN A 298 -4.73 -6.82 -23.54
C ASN A 298 -5.37 -5.86 -22.54
N LEU A 299 -5.55 -4.61 -22.94
CA LEU A 299 -6.15 -3.59 -22.09
C LEU A 299 -7.61 -3.90 -21.86
N GLN A 300 -8.04 -3.90 -20.60
CA GLN A 300 -9.41 -4.17 -20.18
C GLN A 300 -10.12 -2.92 -19.69
N VAL A 301 -9.39 -2.05 -18.98
CA VAL A 301 -9.92 -0.83 -18.38
C VAL A 301 -9.07 0.36 -18.82
N LEU A 302 -9.72 1.35 -19.40
CA LEU A 302 -9.10 2.61 -19.80
C LEU A 302 -9.92 3.78 -19.25
N ARG A 303 -9.31 4.60 -18.41
CA ARG A 303 -9.96 5.82 -17.91
C ARG A 303 -9.26 7.05 -18.46
N LEU A 304 -10.03 7.84 -19.20
CA LEU A 304 -9.61 9.12 -19.77
C LEU A 304 -10.59 10.24 -19.39
N ASP A 305 -11.48 9.98 -18.45
CA ASP A 305 -12.45 10.95 -17.98
C ASP A 305 -11.78 12.13 -17.26
N ASN A 306 -12.48 13.24 -17.19
CA ASN A 306 -11.99 14.44 -16.50
C ASN A 306 -10.64 14.94 -17.05
N ASN A 307 -10.56 15.01 -18.38
CA ASN A 307 -9.47 15.64 -19.12
C ASN A 307 -10.05 16.76 -19.97
N GLN A 308 -9.40 17.12 -21.06
CA GLN A 308 -9.80 18.18 -21.98
C GLN A 308 -9.87 17.66 -23.43
N ILE A 309 -10.25 16.39 -23.59
CA ILE A 309 -10.30 15.73 -24.88
C ILE A 309 -11.46 16.28 -25.69
N ARG A 310 -11.16 16.76 -26.92
CA ARG A 310 -12.14 17.41 -27.81
C ARG A 310 -12.72 16.49 -28.86
N LEU A 311 -11.96 15.48 -29.27
CA LEU A 311 -12.42 14.56 -30.31
C LEU A 311 -11.81 13.17 -30.13
N VAL A 312 -12.51 12.18 -30.69
CA VAL A 312 -12.03 10.80 -30.77
C VAL A 312 -11.94 10.44 -32.25
N LYS A 313 -10.76 10.01 -32.68
CA LYS A 313 -10.55 9.57 -34.06
C LYS A 313 -11.09 8.15 -34.26
N GLN A 314 -11.40 7.77 -35.50
CA GLN A 314 -11.93 6.44 -35.82
C GLN A 314 -11.04 5.31 -35.28
N TRP A 315 -9.73 5.47 -35.36
CA TRP A 315 -8.75 4.47 -34.89
C TRP A 315 -7.91 4.97 -33.70
N GLY A 316 -8.48 5.84 -32.89
CA GLY A 316 -7.78 6.39 -31.72
C GLY A 316 -7.72 5.44 -30.54
N VAL A 317 -8.77 4.64 -30.37
CA VAL A 317 -8.87 3.67 -29.27
C VAL A 317 -8.70 2.24 -29.80
N CYS A 318 -9.35 1.91 -30.89
CA CYS A 318 -9.32 0.58 -31.50
C CYS A 318 -8.34 0.54 -32.67
N HIS A 319 -7.48 -0.46 -32.70
CA HIS A 319 -6.55 -0.66 -33.80
C HIS A 319 -7.25 -1.31 -34.99
N PRO A 320 -7.07 -0.84 -36.24
CA PRO A 320 -7.77 -1.41 -37.40
C PRO A 320 -7.45 -2.88 -37.66
N ARG A 321 -6.29 -3.37 -37.18
CA ARG A 321 -5.86 -4.76 -37.36
C ARG A 321 -6.15 -5.65 -36.14
N ASN A 322 -6.83 -5.14 -35.13
CA ASN A 322 -7.16 -5.91 -33.93
C ASN A 322 -8.64 -5.77 -33.60
N PRO A 323 -9.53 -6.45 -34.36
CA PRO A 323 -10.95 -6.35 -34.14
C PRO A 323 -11.46 -7.09 -32.90
N GLY A 324 -10.66 -8.02 -32.34
CA GLY A 324 -10.99 -8.75 -31.14
C GLY A 324 -10.23 -8.23 -29.93
N SER A 325 -10.75 -7.18 -29.29
CA SER A 325 -10.13 -6.55 -28.14
C SER A 325 -10.68 -7.11 -26.84
N THR A 326 -9.84 -7.09 -25.78
CA THR A 326 -10.24 -7.37 -24.41
C THR A 326 -10.79 -6.14 -23.70
N LEU A 327 -10.83 -4.98 -24.38
CA LEU A 327 -11.23 -3.71 -23.80
C LEU A 327 -12.70 -3.75 -23.39
N ALA A 328 -12.96 -3.67 -22.09
CA ALA A 328 -14.29 -3.82 -21.52
C ALA A 328 -14.86 -2.53 -20.94
N SER A 329 -14.02 -1.63 -20.47
CA SER A 329 -14.44 -0.40 -19.80
C SER A 329 -13.64 0.78 -20.33
N VAL A 330 -14.32 1.77 -20.86
CA VAL A 330 -13.72 3.02 -21.35
C VAL A 330 -14.51 4.20 -20.80
N HIS A 331 -13.83 5.06 -20.07
CA HIS A 331 -14.40 6.27 -19.49
C HIS A 331 -13.87 7.49 -20.21
N LEU A 332 -14.78 8.26 -20.82
CA LEU A 332 -14.49 9.52 -21.52
C LEU A 332 -15.44 10.66 -21.11
N GLU A 333 -16.18 10.47 -20.03
CA GLU A 333 -17.05 11.50 -19.48
C GLU A 333 -16.25 12.68 -18.94
N ASN A 334 -16.90 13.82 -18.77
CA ASN A 334 -16.30 15.06 -18.27
C ASN A 334 -15.06 15.52 -19.07
N ASN A 335 -15.16 15.38 -20.39
CA ASN A 335 -14.23 15.96 -21.36
C ASN A 335 -14.91 17.08 -22.13
N LEU A 336 -14.41 17.43 -23.29
CA LEU A 336 -14.96 18.46 -24.18
C LEU A 336 -15.45 17.86 -25.50
N LEU A 337 -15.92 16.61 -25.46
CA LEU A 337 -16.35 15.88 -26.64
C LEU A 337 -17.70 16.37 -27.16
N GLU A 338 -17.82 16.49 -28.49
CA GLU A 338 -19.09 16.55 -29.19
C GLU A 338 -19.45 15.11 -29.56
N VAL A 339 -20.26 14.46 -28.72
CA VAL A 339 -20.52 13.02 -28.85
C VAL A 339 -21.11 12.63 -30.20
N GLU A 340 -21.94 13.49 -30.79
CA GLU A 340 -22.56 13.24 -32.10
C GLU A 340 -21.52 13.18 -33.24
N ARG A 341 -20.35 13.76 -33.04
CA ARG A 341 -19.28 13.79 -34.06
C ARG A 341 -18.30 12.64 -33.94
N ILE A 342 -18.47 11.78 -32.95
CA ILE A 342 -17.58 10.60 -32.79
C ILE A 342 -17.86 9.65 -33.96
N PRO A 343 -16.80 9.17 -34.67
CA PRO A 343 -16.98 8.23 -35.77
C PRO A 343 -17.74 6.97 -35.32
N PRO A 344 -18.62 6.41 -36.17
CA PRO A 344 -19.49 5.28 -35.79
C PRO A 344 -18.76 4.04 -35.27
N HIS A 345 -17.53 3.79 -35.74
CA HIS A 345 -16.76 2.60 -35.39
C HIS A 345 -15.61 2.87 -34.42
N ALA A 346 -15.59 4.05 -33.80
CA ALA A 346 -14.49 4.45 -32.92
C ALA A 346 -14.29 3.50 -31.73
N PHE A 347 -15.37 2.86 -31.29
CA PHE A 347 -15.35 1.94 -30.13
C PHE A 347 -15.76 0.51 -30.49
N SER A 348 -15.62 0.14 -31.75
CA SER A 348 -16.06 -1.17 -32.26
C SER A 348 -15.34 -2.36 -31.64
N CYS A 349 -14.15 -2.14 -31.06
CA CYS A 349 -13.36 -3.18 -30.42
C CYS A 349 -13.77 -3.48 -28.97
N LEU A 350 -14.68 -2.70 -28.38
CA LEU A 350 -15.12 -2.96 -27.01
C LEU A 350 -15.90 -4.27 -26.96
N SER A 351 -15.64 -5.06 -25.92
CA SER A 351 -16.33 -6.34 -25.71
C SER A 351 -17.78 -6.15 -25.28
N ASP A 352 -18.09 -5.01 -24.65
CA ASP A 352 -19.45 -4.66 -24.20
C ASP A 352 -19.69 -3.16 -24.36
N ALA A 353 -20.72 -2.80 -25.10
CA ALA A 353 -21.09 -1.40 -25.29
C ALA A 353 -21.52 -0.69 -24.01
N GLN A 354 -21.96 -1.44 -22.99
CA GLN A 354 -22.31 -0.87 -21.69
C GLN A 354 -21.08 -0.41 -20.89
N GLY A 355 -19.91 -0.85 -21.27
CA GLY A 355 -18.66 -0.42 -20.63
C GLY A 355 -18.16 0.94 -21.11
N LEU A 356 -18.85 1.57 -22.07
CA LEU A 356 -18.49 2.89 -22.59
C LEU A 356 -19.27 3.98 -21.87
N VAL A 357 -18.57 4.90 -21.21
CA VAL A 357 -19.17 6.04 -20.52
C VAL A 357 -18.72 7.33 -21.20
N LEU A 358 -19.69 8.03 -21.81
CA LEU A 358 -19.46 9.27 -22.58
C LEU A 358 -20.14 10.50 -21.97
N TYR A 359 -21.04 10.33 -21.03
CA TYR A 359 -21.81 11.41 -20.45
C TYR A 359 -21.62 11.52 -18.94
N PRO A 360 -21.69 12.76 -18.39
CA PRO A 360 -21.85 14.05 -19.08
C PRO A 360 -20.55 14.51 -19.72
N GLN A 361 -20.64 15.57 -20.54
CA GLN A 361 -19.47 16.30 -21.03
C GLN A 361 -19.45 17.70 -20.43
N GLN A 362 -18.25 18.31 -20.31
CA GLN A 362 -18.10 19.67 -19.76
C GLN A 362 -18.78 20.68 -20.68
N GLY A 363 -19.45 21.67 -20.08
CA GLY A 363 -20.06 22.74 -20.84
C GLY A 363 -21.41 22.42 -21.47
N HIS A 364 -21.91 21.20 -21.32
CA HIS A 364 -23.25 20.81 -21.74
C HIS A 364 -24.11 20.53 -20.51
N SER A 365 -25.00 21.51 -20.17
CA SER A 365 -25.99 21.35 -19.10
C SER A 365 -27.18 20.55 -19.58
#